data_345ebec2b79f384b7f6c4c303dbe57ae
#
_entry.id   345ebec2b79f384b7f6c4c303dbe57ae
#
_cell.length_a   1.000
_cell.length_b   1.000
_cell.length_c   1.000
_cell.angle_alpha   90.00
_cell.angle_beta   90.00
_cell.angle_gamma   90.00
#
_symmetry.space_group_name_H-M   'P 1'
#
loop_
_entity.id
_entity.type
_entity.pdbx_description
1 polymer ?
#
loop_
_entity_poly.entity_id
_entity_poly.type
_entity_poly.pdbx_seq_one_letter_code
_entity_poly.pdbx_strand_id
1 'polypeptide(L)'
;MPERAAIVTGASSGIGLAIARILGEEGYGITMAARRPEKLDGAVAGLAADGFDVHGVAANVADESEIQKVVAAHRERYGRLDVLVNNAGVGIGATVGEIETKRLDMQLDINIRAIVLFYRECVSMLLQAGGEHHNALVVNTSSISGKRAEGWLSVYSATKHAVVGWTEAMNKELGKQGVKSTALCPAFVDTPMTDFVKGQVAAEEMIRPEDIAESVRYLLRTSPACVVPEIMFIRPGDSL
;
A
#
# COMPACT_ATOMS: atom_id res chain seq x y z
N MET A 1 -9.03 19.91 12.53
CA MET A 1 -8.87 18.80 11.57
C MET A 1 -7.52 18.97 10.90
N PRO A 2 -6.80 17.90 10.58
CA PRO A 2 -5.53 18.00 9.86
C PRO A 2 -5.74 18.66 8.48
N GLU A 3 -4.72 19.35 8.00
CA GLU A 3 -4.78 20.01 6.68
C GLU A 3 -4.76 19.02 5.51
N ARG A 4 -4.27 17.80 5.76
CA ARG A 4 -4.17 16.70 4.79
C ARG A 4 -4.57 15.37 5.40
N ALA A 5 -5.04 14.45 4.58
CA ALA A 5 -5.50 13.15 5.06
C ALA A 5 -5.07 12.00 4.14
N ALA A 6 -4.95 10.80 4.74
CA ALA A 6 -4.49 9.61 4.06
C ALA A 6 -5.30 8.35 4.43
N ILE A 7 -5.44 7.44 3.49
CA ILE A 7 -5.90 6.07 3.72
C ILE A 7 -4.71 5.12 3.57
N VAL A 8 -4.52 4.21 4.52
CA VAL A 8 -3.50 3.16 4.45
C VAL A 8 -4.14 1.80 4.65
N THR A 9 -4.06 0.92 3.65
CA THR A 9 -4.56 -0.46 3.75
C THR A 9 -3.45 -1.42 4.21
N GLY A 10 -3.82 -2.49 4.92
CA GLY A 10 -2.84 -3.40 5.53
C GLY A 10 -2.02 -2.73 6.63
N ALA A 11 -2.59 -1.73 7.32
CA ALA A 11 -1.88 -0.84 8.23
C ALA A 11 -1.68 -1.39 9.65
N SER A 12 -2.08 -2.62 9.96
CA SER A 12 -1.93 -3.18 11.31
C SER A 12 -0.54 -3.75 11.62
N SER A 13 0.40 -3.77 10.66
CA SER A 13 1.77 -4.28 10.84
C SER A 13 2.66 -3.97 9.62
N GLY A 14 3.96 -4.21 9.78
CA GLY A 14 4.94 -4.18 8.69
C GLY A 14 4.95 -2.86 7.92
N ILE A 15 5.07 -2.93 6.60
CA ILE A 15 5.20 -1.76 5.70
C ILE A 15 4.05 -0.77 5.90
N GLY A 16 2.80 -1.26 5.96
CA GLY A 16 1.63 -0.38 6.10
C GLY A 16 1.63 0.41 7.41
N LEU A 17 2.03 -0.22 8.51
CA LEU A 17 2.15 0.47 9.82
C LEU A 17 3.29 1.49 9.81
N ALA A 18 4.44 1.14 9.22
CA ALA A 18 5.56 2.07 9.09
C ALA A 18 5.20 3.29 8.21
N ILE A 19 4.48 3.08 7.10
CA ILE A 19 3.99 4.19 6.27
C ILE A 19 2.97 5.05 7.02
N ALA A 20 2.06 4.43 7.80
CA ALA A 20 1.11 5.19 8.61
C ALA A 20 1.84 6.09 9.64
N ARG A 21 2.92 5.60 10.26
CA ARG A 21 3.78 6.40 11.16
C ARG A 21 4.39 7.61 10.42
N ILE A 22 5.02 7.37 9.27
CA ILE A 22 5.61 8.47 8.45
C ILE A 22 4.56 9.54 8.11
N LEU A 23 3.37 9.12 7.69
CA LEU A 23 2.28 10.06 7.39
C LEU A 23 1.83 10.85 8.62
N GLY A 24 1.80 10.21 9.81
CA GLY A 24 1.53 10.89 11.09
C GLY A 24 2.59 11.94 11.43
N GLU A 25 3.87 11.61 11.25
CA GLU A 25 5.00 12.53 11.45
C GLU A 25 4.97 13.72 10.46
N GLU A 26 4.44 13.51 9.25
CA GLU A 26 4.22 14.57 8.25
C GLU A 26 2.88 15.33 8.46
N GLY A 27 2.15 15.05 9.57
CA GLY A 27 0.96 15.80 9.99
C GLY A 27 -0.35 15.41 9.29
N TYR A 28 -0.41 14.23 8.65
CA TYR A 28 -1.64 13.75 8.02
C TYR A 28 -2.60 13.14 9.05
N GLY A 29 -3.91 13.36 8.85
CA GLY A 29 -4.95 12.52 9.46
C GLY A 29 -5.06 11.19 8.71
N ILE A 30 -5.10 10.06 9.44
CA ILE A 30 -4.91 8.76 8.82
C ILE A 30 -6.09 7.83 9.11
N THR A 31 -6.71 7.31 8.07
CA THR A 31 -7.57 6.12 8.17
C THR A 31 -6.74 4.87 7.91
N MET A 32 -6.61 4.05 8.93
CA MET A 32 -5.92 2.77 8.89
C MET A 32 -6.93 1.64 8.64
N ALA A 33 -6.75 0.87 7.57
CA ALA A 33 -7.62 -0.27 7.27
C ALA A 33 -6.86 -1.59 7.38
N ALA A 34 -7.43 -2.58 8.08
CA ALA A 34 -6.89 -3.94 8.14
C ALA A 34 -7.99 -4.94 8.51
N ARG A 35 -7.76 -6.23 8.19
CA ARG A 35 -8.77 -7.28 8.35
C ARG A 35 -9.03 -7.70 9.81
N ARG A 36 -8.00 -7.67 10.65
CA ARG A 36 -8.08 -8.17 12.04
C ARG A 36 -8.27 -7.01 13.02
N PRO A 37 -9.48 -6.88 13.66
CA PRO A 37 -9.78 -5.76 14.55
C PRO A 37 -8.75 -5.60 15.67
N GLU A 38 -8.45 -6.66 16.42
CA GLU A 38 -7.59 -6.56 17.62
C GLU A 38 -6.16 -6.06 17.27
N LYS A 39 -5.62 -6.51 16.11
CA LYS A 39 -4.29 -6.03 15.66
C LYS A 39 -4.35 -4.61 15.17
N LEU A 40 -5.45 -4.21 14.52
CA LEU A 40 -5.65 -2.85 14.05
C LEU A 40 -5.80 -1.89 15.23
N ASP A 41 -6.62 -2.24 16.21
CA ASP A 41 -6.86 -1.42 17.40
C ASP A 41 -5.57 -1.19 18.18
N GLY A 42 -4.73 -2.23 18.32
CA GLY A 42 -3.40 -2.10 18.94
C GLY A 42 -2.47 -1.16 18.17
N ALA A 43 -2.47 -1.23 16.83
CA ALA A 43 -1.66 -0.35 15.99
C ALA A 43 -2.16 1.10 16.04
N VAL A 44 -3.47 1.31 16.01
CA VAL A 44 -4.11 2.63 16.14
C VAL A 44 -3.79 3.23 17.51
N ALA A 45 -3.94 2.45 18.59
CA ALA A 45 -3.64 2.91 19.95
C ALA A 45 -2.16 3.33 20.10
N GLY A 46 -1.24 2.57 19.49
CA GLY A 46 0.19 2.91 19.49
C GLY A 46 0.48 4.26 18.81
N LEU A 47 -0.05 4.46 17.60
CA LEU A 47 0.15 5.72 16.88
C LEU A 47 -0.57 6.91 17.54
N ALA A 48 -1.76 6.67 18.10
CA ALA A 48 -2.49 7.70 18.86
C ALA A 48 -1.74 8.12 20.13
N ALA A 49 -1.07 7.18 20.82
CA ALA A 49 -0.23 7.48 21.98
C ALA A 49 1.00 8.34 21.62
N ASP A 50 1.49 8.21 20.38
CA ASP A 50 2.55 9.07 19.82
C ASP A 50 2.03 10.45 19.37
N GLY A 51 0.72 10.72 19.55
CA GLY A 51 0.08 12.02 19.27
C GLY A 51 -0.44 12.17 17.83
N PHE A 52 -0.50 11.11 17.02
CA PHE A 52 -1.00 11.20 15.65
C PHE A 52 -2.53 11.10 15.59
N ASP A 53 -3.14 11.84 14.64
CA ASP A 53 -4.58 11.73 14.35
C ASP A 53 -4.84 10.50 13.48
N VAL A 54 -5.19 9.39 14.12
CA VAL A 54 -5.41 8.11 13.47
C VAL A 54 -6.80 7.54 13.76
N HIS A 55 -7.36 6.84 12.78
CA HIS A 55 -8.66 6.18 12.86
C HIS A 55 -8.59 4.79 12.24
N GLY A 56 -9.06 3.77 12.95
CA GLY A 56 -9.07 2.39 12.49
C GLY A 56 -10.42 1.97 11.89
N VAL A 57 -10.39 1.32 10.73
CA VAL A 57 -11.57 0.68 10.12
C VAL A 57 -11.25 -0.77 9.82
N ALA A 58 -11.82 -1.70 10.56
CA ALA A 58 -11.68 -3.12 10.27
C ALA A 58 -12.40 -3.45 8.97
N ALA A 59 -11.67 -4.00 8.00
CA ALA A 59 -12.19 -4.31 6.66
C ALA A 59 -11.41 -5.43 5.98
N ASN A 60 -12.14 -6.31 5.30
CA ASN A 60 -11.58 -7.26 4.35
C ASN A 60 -11.59 -6.63 2.95
N VAL A 61 -10.45 -6.23 2.44
CA VAL A 61 -10.34 -5.53 1.14
C VAL A 61 -10.68 -6.42 -0.07
N ALA A 62 -10.89 -7.73 0.10
CA ALA A 62 -11.45 -8.59 -0.94
C ALA A 62 -12.95 -8.32 -1.17
N ASP A 63 -13.63 -7.69 -0.22
CA ASP A 63 -15.05 -7.35 -0.28
C ASP A 63 -15.23 -5.86 -0.67
N GLU A 64 -15.95 -5.62 -1.76
CA GLU A 64 -16.20 -4.27 -2.26
C GLU A 64 -17.01 -3.41 -1.27
N SER A 65 -17.98 -3.99 -0.57
CA SER A 65 -18.77 -3.28 0.43
C SER A 65 -17.92 -2.81 1.62
N GLU A 66 -16.94 -3.61 2.01
CA GLU A 66 -15.99 -3.23 3.06
C GLU A 66 -15.00 -2.14 2.61
N ILE A 67 -14.62 -2.13 1.31
CA ILE A 67 -13.84 -1.01 0.73
C ILE A 67 -14.66 0.28 0.79
N GLN A 68 -15.92 0.24 0.36
CA GLN A 68 -16.83 1.39 0.42
C GLN A 68 -17.01 1.90 1.84
N LYS A 69 -17.11 1.03 2.83
CA LYS A 69 -17.16 1.38 4.25
C LYS A 69 -15.90 2.12 4.71
N VAL A 70 -14.69 1.68 4.31
CA VAL A 70 -13.45 2.38 4.63
C VAL A 70 -13.44 3.79 4.06
N VAL A 71 -13.80 3.92 2.79
CA VAL A 71 -13.79 5.23 2.10
C VAL A 71 -14.87 6.16 2.67
N ALA A 72 -16.07 5.64 3.01
CA ALA A 72 -17.13 6.41 3.65
C ALA A 72 -16.71 6.94 5.02
N ALA A 73 -16.13 6.08 5.88
CA ALA A 73 -15.64 6.47 7.19
C ALA A 73 -14.51 7.52 7.10
N HIS A 74 -13.61 7.37 6.12
CA HIS A 74 -12.58 8.36 5.86
C HIS A 74 -13.17 9.73 5.43
N ARG A 75 -14.12 9.71 4.49
CA ARG A 75 -14.80 10.92 4.01
C ARG A 75 -15.56 11.62 5.13
N GLU A 76 -16.27 10.87 5.98
CA GLU A 76 -16.99 11.42 7.12
C GLU A 76 -16.05 12.12 8.12
N ARG A 77 -14.89 11.51 8.39
CA ARG A 77 -13.95 12.03 9.38
C ARG A 77 -13.12 13.20 8.87
N TYR A 78 -12.60 13.13 7.64
CA TYR A 78 -11.61 14.09 7.13
C TYR A 78 -12.11 14.95 5.94
N GLY A 79 -13.10 14.49 5.18
CA GLY A 79 -13.67 15.21 4.05
C GLY A 79 -12.76 15.38 2.83
N ARG A 80 -11.51 14.88 2.90
CA ARG A 80 -10.48 15.01 1.86
C ARG A 80 -9.58 13.77 1.82
N LEU A 81 -8.89 13.54 0.71
CA LEU A 81 -7.88 12.50 0.59
C LEU A 81 -6.71 12.99 -0.27
N ASP A 82 -5.54 13.11 0.35
CA ASP A 82 -4.31 13.58 -0.30
C ASP A 82 -3.37 12.41 -0.63
N VAL A 83 -3.42 11.34 0.18
CA VAL A 83 -2.59 10.14 0.00
C VAL A 83 -3.42 8.87 0.13
N LEU A 84 -3.36 8.01 -0.88
CA LEU A 84 -3.91 6.65 -0.83
C LEU A 84 -2.76 5.64 -0.85
N VAL A 85 -2.67 4.78 0.16
CA VAL A 85 -1.67 3.70 0.24
C VAL A 85 -2.35 2.34 0.12
N ASN A 86 -2.29 1.74 -1.04
CA ASN A 86 -2.73 0.39 -1.33
C ASN A 86 -1.61 -0.58 -0.98
N ASN A 87 -1.54 -0.97 0.31
CA ASN A 87 -0.48 -1.85 0.81
C ASN A 87 -0.99 -3.24 1.23
N ALA A 88 -2.28 -3.43 1.44
CA ALA A 88 -2.83 -4.75 1.73
C ALA A 88 -2.48 -5.75 0.62
N GLY A 89 -1.99 -6.93 1.01
CA GLY A 89 -1.59 -7.95 0.06
C GLY A 89 -1.45 -9.32 0.70
N VAL A 90 -1.43 -10.36 -0.12
CA VAL A 90 -1.15 -11.74 0.27
C VAL A 90 -0.22 -12.40 -0.76
N GLY A 91 0.71 -13.22 -0.29
CA GLY A 91 1.58 -14.05 -1.12
C GLY A 91 1.31 -15.52 -0.83
N ILE A 92 0.90 -16.30 -1.85
CA ILE A 92 0.64 -17.72 -1.71
C ILE A 92 1.37 -18.45 -2.84
N GLY A 93 2.31 -19.31 -2.46
CA GLY A 93 3.05 -20.15 -3.39
C GLY A 93 2.32 -21.46 -3.70
N ALA A 94 2.40 -21.88 -4.96
CA ALA A 94 1.99 -23.19 -5.44
C ALA A 94 2.62 -23.46 -6.82
N THR A 95 2.89 -24.72 -7.15
CA THR A 95 3.18 -25.10 -8.54
C THR A 95 1.91 -25.03 -9.38
N VAL A 96 2.02 -24.87 -10.70
CA VAL A 96 0.86 -24.62 -11.57
C VAL A 96 -0.23 -25.70 -11.46
N GLY A 97 0.14 -26.95 -11.24
CA GLY A 97 -0.81 -28.06 -11.08
C GLY A 97 -1.50 -28.12 -9.70
N GLU A 98 -1.01 -27.37 -8.73
CA GLU A 98 -1.49 -27.37 -7.34
C GLU A 98 -2.23 -26.08 -6.97
N ILE A 99 -2.45 -25.19 -7.94
CA ILE A 99 -3.16 -23.93 -7.69
C ILE A 99 -4.62 -24.22 -7.36
N GLU A 100 -5.00 -23.97 -6.11
CA GLU A 100 -6.41 -24.02 -5.67
C GLU A 100 -7.14 -22.73 -6.09
N THR A 101 -8.34 -22.86 -6.70
CA THR A 101 -9.17 -21.72 -7.15
C THR A 101 -9.37 -20.69 -6.02
N LYS A 102 -9.68 -21.15 -4.80
CA LYS A 102 -9.88 -20.25 -3.66
C LYS A 102 -8.65 -19.39 -3.35
N ARG A 103 -7.44 -19.94 -3.52
CA ARG A 103 -6.17 -19.23 -3.26
C ARG A 103 -5.81 -18.32 -4.43
N LEU A 104 -6.16 -18.72 -5.66
CA LEU A 104 -6.06 -17.88 -6.85
C LEU A 104 -6.93 -16.63 -6.69
N ASP A 105 -8.23 -16.83 -6.45
CA ASP A 105 -9.21 -15.74 -6.30
C ASP A 105 -8.80 -14.79 -5.17
N MET A 106 -8.38 -15.31 -4.01
CA MET A 106 -7.90 -14.49 -2.89
C MET A 106 -6.74 -13.57 -3.29
N GLN A 107 -5.77 -14.07 -4.07
CA GLN A 107 -4.65 -13.25 -4.53
C GLN A 107 -5.08 -12.19 -5.54
N LEU A 108 -5.96 -12.56 -6.49
CA LEU A 108 -6.51 -11.60 -7.46
C LEU A 108 -7.33 -10.51 -6.77
N ASP A 109 -8.22 -10.90 -5.86
CA ASP A 109 -9.11 -9.97 -5.16
C ASP A 109 -8.34 -8.98 -4.29
N ILE A 110 -7.35 -9.46 -3.49
CA ILE A 110 -6.64 -8.61 -2.54
C ILE A 110 -5.53 -7.81 -3.23
N ASN A 111 -4.74 -8.44 -4.13
CA ASN A 111 -3.52 -7.81 -4.64
C ASN A 111 -3.75 -6.86 -5.81
N ILE A 112 -4.85 -7.02 -6.57
CA ILE A 112 -5.12 -6.16 -7.73
C ILE A 112 -6.56 -5.62 -7.74
N ARG A 113 -7.61 -6.47 -7.60
CA ARG A 113 -8.99 -5.98 -7.65
C ARG A 113 -9.25 -4.92 -6.57
N ALA A 114 -8.78 -5.13 -5.34
CA ALA A 114 -8.92 -4.15 -4.27
C ALA A 114 -8.28 -2.80 -4.62
N ILE A 115 -7.10 -2.79 -5.23
CA ILE A 115 -6.40 -1.56 -5.66
C ILE A 115 -7.27 -0.78 -6.64
N VAL A 116 -7.79 -1.46 -7.68
CA VAL A 116 -8.68 -0.84 -8.68
C VAL A 116 -9.92 -0.24 -8.02
N LEU A 117 -10.53 -0.96 -7.09
CA LEU A 117 -11.72 -0.49 -6.37
C LEU A 117 -11.42 0.71 -5.47
N PHE A 118 -10.30 0.72 -4.73
CA PHE A 118 -9.90 1.89 -3.95
C PHE A 118 -9.65 3.11 -4.83
N TYR A 119 -9.00 2.98 -5.99
CA TYR A 119 -8.88 4.09 -6.94
C TYR A 119 -10.26 4.62 -7.35
N ARG A 120 -11.19 3.75 -7.75
CA ARG A 120 -12.53 4.12 -8.17
C ARG A 120 -13.30 4.88 -7.08
N GLU A 121 -13.29 4.38 -5.86
CA GLU A 121 -14.02 4.99 -4.74
C GLU A 121 -13.35 6.30 -4.23
N CYS A 122 -12.05 6.46 -4.42
CA CYS A 122 -11.26 7.58 -3.92
C CYS A 122 -10.98 8.67 -4.97
N VAL A 123 -11.16 8.39 -6.26
CA VAL A 123 -10.69 9.28 -7.34
C VAL A 123 -11.20 10.71 -7.24
N SER A 124 -12.45 10.92 -6.84
CA SER A 124 -13.00 12.27 -6.69
C SER A 124 -12.27 13.12 -5.64
N MET A 125 -11.93 12.52 -4.49
CA MET A 125 -11.17 13.21 -3.43
C MET A 125 -9.71 13.44 -3.83
N LEU A 126 -9.09 12.46 -4.51
CA LEU A 126 -7.72 12.59 -5.02
C LEU A 126 -7.61 13.68 -6.09
N LEU A 127 -8.59 13.78 -7.00
CA LEU A 127 -8.64 14.85 -8.02
C LEU A 127 -8.84 16.23 -7.40
N GLN A 128 -9.67 16.33 -6.35
CA GLN A 128 -9.82 17.58 -5.60
C GLN A 128 -8.48 18.01 -4.98
N ALA A 129 -7.80 17.12 -4.24
CA ALA A 129 -6.49 17.40 -3.66
C ALA A 129 -5.43 17.70 -4.73
N GLY A 130 -5.44 16.95 -5.84
CA GLY A 130 -4.58 17.20 -7.00
C GLY A 130 -4.80 18.57 -7.63
N GLY A 131 -6.04 19.03 -7.73
CA GLY A 131 -6.38 20.37 -8.18
C GLY A 131 -5.91 21.49 -7.23
N GLU A 132 -5.89 21.23 -5.92
CA GLU A 132 -5.48 22.19 -4.90
C GLU A 132 -3.96 22.40 -4.85
N HIS A 133 -3.16 21.31 -4.85
CA HIS A 133 -1.71 21.41 -4.60
C HIS A 133 -0.84 20.65 -5.61
N HIS A 134 -1.44 20.05 -6.64
CA HIS A 134 -0.78 19.33 -7.74
C HIS A 134 0.14 18.18 -7.28
N ASN A 135 -0.12 17.60 -6.11
CA ASN A 135 0.73 16.55 -5.52
C ASN A 135 -0.08 15.54 -4.69
N ALA A 136 -1.31 15.23 -5.09
CA ALA A 136 -1.99 14.07 -4.54
C ALA A 136 -1.23 12.81 -4.93
N LEU A 137 -1.08 11.87 -3.99
CA LEU A 137 -0.20 10.71 -4.15
C LEU A 137 -0.95 9.39 -3.95
N VAL A 138 -0.76 8.46 -4.87
CA VAL A 138 -1.16 7.07 -4.65
C VAL A 138 0.08 6.18 -4.61
N VAL A 139 0.21 5.41 -3.56
CA VAL A 139 1.29 4.43 -3.37
C VAL A 139 0.72 3.03 -3.45
N ASN A 140 1.20 2.23 -4.38
CA ASN A 140 0.78 0.85 -4.57
C ASN A 140 1.92 -0.09 -4.21
N THR A 141 1.75 -0.93 -3.19
CA THR A 141 2.77 -1.92 -2.81
C THR A 141 2.74 -3.11 -3.77
N SER A 142 3.70 -3.11 -4.70
CA SER A 142 4.02 -4.24 -5.55
C SER A 142 5.00 -5.20 -4.84
N SER A 143 6.01 -5.67 -5.52
CA SER A 143 7.10 -6.55 -5.05
C SER A 143 8.18 -6.57 -6.11
N ILE A 144 9.39 -7.01 -5.75
CA ILE A 144 10.39 -7.43 -6.74
C ILE A 144 9.83 -8.53 -7.66
N SER A 145 8.89 -9.35 -7.15
CA SER A 145 8.16 -10.34 -7.97
C SER A 145 7.21 -9.71 -9.00
N GLY A 146 6.98 -8.39 -8.96
CA GLY A 146 6.33 -7.62 -10.02
C GLY A 146 7.30 -7.18 -11.13
N LYS A 147 8.59 -7.47 -11.00
CA LYS A 147 9.66 -7.19 -11.97
C LYS A 147 10.30 -8.48 -12.46
N ARG A 148 10.39 -9.48 -11.60
CA ARG A 148 10.92 -10.82 -11.86
C ARG A 148 9.96 -11.86 -11.30
N ALA A 149 9.46 -12.72 -12.15
CA ALA A 149 8.54 -13.79 -11.75
C ALA A 149 9.31 -14.96 -11.14
N GLU A 150 8.73 -15.53 -10.08
CA GLU A 150 9.23 -16.73 -9.44
C GLU A 150 8.37 -17.94 -9.78
N GLY A 151 8.99 -19.08 -10.10
CA GLY A 151 8.29 -20.27 -10.62
C GLY A 151 7.19 -20.81 -9.71
N TRP A 152 7.39 -20.84 -8.38
CA TRP A 152 6.40 -21.32 -7.40
C TRP A 152 5.49 -20.19 -6.88
N LEU A 153 5.72 -18.94 -7.30
CA LEU A 153 4.93 -17.75 -6.96
C LEU A 153 4.24 -17.17 -8.19
N SER A 154 3.88 -17.97 -9.19
CA SER A 154 3.40 -17.51 -10.48
C SER A 154 2.18 -16.57 -10.39
N VAL A 155 1.16 -16.93 -9.61
CA VAL A 155 -0.04 -16.08 -9.41
C VAL A 155 0.33 -14.79 -8.69
N TYR A 156 1.09 -14.87 -7.61
CA TYR A 156 1.57 -13.68 -6.90
C TYR A 156 2.35 -12.75 -7.81
N SER A 157 3.32 -13.28 -8.56
CA SER A 157 4.11 -12.52 -9.52
C SER A 157 3.23 -11.84 -10.57
N ALA A 158 2.25 -12.56 -11.13
CA ALA A 158 1.30 -11.99 -12.09
C ALA A 158 0.51 -10.82 -11.48
N THR A 159 -0.02 -10.96 -10.25
CA THR A 159 -0.72 -9.87 -9.57
C THR A 159 0.19 -8.66 -9.33
N LYS A 160 1.46 -8.87 -8.97
CA LYS A 160 2.41 -7.79 -8.69
C LYS A 160 2.92 -7.11 -9.97
N HIS A 161 3.03 -7.81 -11.10
CA HIS A 161 3.23 -7.19 -12.42
C HIS A 161 2.01 -6.33 -12.81
N ALA A 162 0.79 -6.84 -12.56
CA ALA A 162 -0.43 -6.07 -12.82
C ALA A 162 -0.47 -4.75 -12.03
N VAL A 163 0.00 -4.74 -10.77
CA VAL A 163 0.11 -3.52 -9.95
C VAL A 163 1.06 -2.49 -10.58
N VAL A 164 2.20 -2.92 -11.11
CA VAL A 164 3.15 -2.02 -11.80
C VAL A 164 2.50 -1.41 -13.04
N GLY A 165 1.91 -2.24 -13.91
CA GLY A 165 1.23 -1.77 -15.13
C GLY A 165 0.02 -0.87 -14.82
N TRP A 166 -0.76 -1.20 -13.79
CA TRP A 166 -1.85 -0.35 -13.32
C TRP A 166 -1.34 1.03 -12.87
N THR A 167 -0.27 1.06 -12.06
CA THR A 167 0.33 2.30 -11.57
C THR A 167 0.80 3.20 -12.72
N GLU A 168 1.43 2.61 -13.73
CA GLU A 168 1.84 3.35 -14.94
C GLU A 168 0.64 3.93 -15.70
N ALA A 169 -0.43 3.14 -15.87
CA ALA A 169 -1.65 3.58 -16.53
C ALA A 169 -2.31 4.76 -15.78
N MET A 170 -2.37 4.71 -14.45
CA MET A 170 -2.94 5.78 -13.64
C MET A 170 -2.13 7.08 -13.71
N ASN A 171 -0.81 7.01 -13.83
CA ASN A 171 0.01 8.20 -14.08
C ASN A 171 -0.33 8.87 -15.43
N LYS A 172 -0.62 8.07 -16.46
CA LYS A 172 -1.03 8.59 -17.78
C LYS A 172 -2.43 9.20 -17.74
N GLU A 173 -3.34 8.61 -16.97
CA GLU A 173 -4.74 9.02 -16.86
C GLU A 173 -4.93 10.25 -15.96
N LEU A 174 -4.31 10.24 -14.76
CA LEU A 174 -4.59 11.21 -13.70
C LEU A 174 -3.44 12.22 -13.47
N GLY A 175 -2.25 11.97 -13.98
CA GLY A 175 -1.06 12.77 -13.67
C GLY A 175 -1.20 14.24 -14.05
N LYS A 176 -1.82 14.57 -15.19
CA LYS A 176 -2.08 15.96 -15.60
C LYS A 176 -3.07 16.69 -14.69
N GLN A 177 -3.82 15.94 -13.88
CA GLN A 177 -4.79 16.46 -12.91
C GLN A 177 -4.20 16.55 -11.49
N GLY A 178 -2.85 16.38 -11.37
CA GLY A 178 -2.13 16.53 -10.11
C GLY A 178 -2.16 15.29 -9.21
N VAL A 179 -2.58 14.12 -9.72
CA VAL A 179 -2.55 12.85 -8.99
C VAL A 179 -1.41 11.99 -9.51
N LYS A 180 -0.41 11.73 -8.67
CA LYS A 180 0.76 10.91 -8.99
C LYS A 180 0.63 9.52 -8.38
N SER A 181 1.15 8.51 -9.05
CA SER A 181 1.12 7.13 -8.58
C SER A 181 2.51 6.50 -8.59
N THR A 182 2.86 5.78 -7.53
CA THR A 182 4.15 5.09 -7.41
C THR A 182 3.94 3.63 -7.02
N ALA A 183 4.60 2.71 -7.70
CA ALA A 183 4.70 1.31 -7.31
C ALA A 183 5.95 1.11 -6.43
N LEU A 184 5.79 0.61 -5.22
CA LEU A 184 6.90 0.17 -4.38
C LEU A 184 7.15 -1.32 -4.65
N CYS A 185 8.37 -1.66 -5.04
CA CYS A 185 8.77 -3.00 -5.45
C CYS A 185 9.83 -3.58 -4.50
N PRO A 186 9.48 -3.91 -3.24
CA PRO A 186 10.45 -4.44 -2.29
C PRO A 186 10.76 -5.93 -2.56
N ALA A 187 12.00 -6.33 -2.24
CA ALA A 187 12.41 -7.70 -2.02
C ALA A 187 11.96 -8.16 -0.62
N PHE A 188 12.73 -9.00 0.08
CA PHE A 188 12.35 -9.49 1.40
C PHE A 188 12.44 -8.38 2.46
N VAL A 189 11.28 -8.00 2.98
CA VAL A 189 11.14 -7.04 4.09
C VAL A 189 10.82 -7.80 5.37
N ASP A 190 11.44 -7.46 6.50
CA ASP A 190 11.15 -8.09 7.79
C ASP A 190 9.74 -7.75 8.27
N THR A 191 8.81 -8.62 7.92
CA THR A 191 7.39 -8.50 8.24
C THR A 191 6.78 -9.87 8.50
N PRO A 192 5.60 -9.97 9.11
CA PRO A 192 4.90 -11.25 9.26
C PRO A 192 4.63 -11.99 7.94
N MET A 193 4.63 -11.29 6.81
CA MET A 193 4.45 -11.93 5.49
C MET A 193 5.66 -12.77 5.09
N THR A 194 6.85 -12.43 5.55
CA THR A 194 8.12 -13.09 5.23
C THR A 194 8.62 -14.04 6.31
N ASP A 195 7.80 -14.33 7.34
CA ASP A 195 8.18 -15.27 8.40
C ASP A 195 8.61 -16.65 7.87
N PHE A 196 8.06 -17.07 6.72
CA PHE A 196 8.37 -18.36 6.10
C PHE A 196 9.80 -18.45 5.55
N VAL A 197 10.49 -17.35 5.30
CA VAL A 197 11.89 -17.32 4.83
C VAL A 197 12.90 -17.04 5.94
N LYS A 198 12.47 -16.72 7.15
CA LYS A 198 13.38 -16.39 8.29
C LYS A 198 14.32 -17.53 8.71
N GLY A 199 14.03 -18.76 8.29
CA GLY A 199 14.95 -19.89 8.44
C GLY A 199 16.11 -19.92 7.42
N GLN A 200 16.03 -19.11 6.37
CA GLN A 200 17.01 -19.05 5.26
C GLN A 200 17.69 -17.68 5.17
N VAL A 201 17.01 -16.62 5.58
CA VAL A 201 17.49 -15.23 5.59
C VAL A 201 17.30 -14.67 7.00
N ALA A 202 18.39 -14.25 7.64
CA ALA A 202 18.32 -13.64 8.96
C ALA A 202 17.52 -12.31 8.91
N ALA A 203 16.81 -11.98 9.97
CA ALA A 203 15.98 -10.76 10.02
C ALA A 203 16.84 -9.50 9.80
N GLU A 204 18.08 -9.51 10.30
CA GLU A 204 19.05 -8.41 10.16
C GLU A 204 19.53 -8.22 8.71
N GLU A 205 19.36 -9.23 7.86
CA GLU A 205 19.67 -9.18 6.41
C GLU A 205 18.47 -8.79 5.58
N MET A 206 17.28 -8.67 6.17
CA MET A 206 16.07 -8.23 5.48
C MET A 206 15.98 -6.70 5.47
N ILE A 207 15.30 -6.16 4.48
CA ILE A 207 14.94 -4.74 4.40
C ILE A 207 13.97 -4.44 5.54
N ARG A 208 14.15 -3.32 6.23
CA ARG A 208 13.24 -2.91 7.30
C ARG A 208 11.98 -2.25 6.71
N PRO A 209 10.80 -2.41 7.33
CA PRO A 209 9.60 -1.69 6.93
C PRO A 209 9.80 -0.17 6.86
N GLU A 210 10.63 0.38 7.74
CA GLU A 210 10.96 1.82 7.82
C GLU A 210 11.72 2.29 6.58
N ASP A 211 12.61 1.46 6.00
CA ASP A 211 13.35 1.79 4.78
C ASP A 211 12.38 2.00 3.60
N ILE A 212 11.31 1.19 3.54
CA ILE A 212 10.25 1.36 2.55
C ILE A 212 9.42 2.62 2.85
N ALA A 213 9.07 2.85 4.12
CA ALA A 213 8.24 3.98 4.53
C ALA A 213 8.92 5.34 4.25
N GLU A 214 10.25 5.45 4.41
CA GLU A 214 11.01 6.66 4.10
C GLU A 214 10.91 7.05 2.61
N SER A 215 10.68 6.10 1.72
CA SER A 215 10.41 6.43 0.32
C SER A 215 9.10 7.21 0.14
N VAL A 216 8.10 6.96 0.96
CA VAL A 216 6.85 7.74 0.95
C VAL A 216 7.12 9.18 1.38
N ARG A 217 7.92 9.41 2.42
CA ARG A 217 8.39 10.76 2.80
C ARG A 217 9.10 11.47 1.65
N TYR A 218 9.98 10.77 0.94
CA TYR A 218 10.62 11.31 -0.26
C TYR A 218 9.60 11.71 -1.33
N LEU A 219 8.63 10.84 -1.63
CA LEU A 219 7.59 11.09 -2.62
C LEU A 219 6.71 12.32 -2.29
N LEU A 220 6.37 12.51 -1.02
CA LEU A 220 5.61 13.68 -0.55
C LEU A 220 6.32 15.01 -0.81
N ARG A 221 7.66 14.99 -0.89
CA ARG A 221 8.52 16.17 -1.07
C ARG A 221 8.95 16.41 -2.52
N THR A 222 8.61 15.50 -3.44
CA THR A 222 8.89 15.71 -4.88
C THR A 222 8.03 16.86 -5.42
N SER A 223 8.59 17.65 -6.35
CA SER A 223 7.83 18.73 -6.99
C SER A 223 6.64 18.18 -7.80
N PRO A 224 5.61 18.99 -8.06
CA PRO A 224 4.49 18.58 -8.93
C PRO A 224 4.90 18.07 -10.32
N ALA A 225 6.01 18.55 -10.85
CA ALA A 225 6.54 18.15 -12.15
C ALA A 225 7.31 16.80 -12.14
N CYS A 226 7.56 16.25 -10.94
CA CYS A 226 8.33 15.00 -10.80
C CYS A 226 7.39 13.84 -10.48
N VAL A 227 7.29 12.88 -11.40
CA VAL A 227 6.65 11.57 -11.16
C VAL A 227 7.72 10.52 -10.98
N VAL A 228 7.64 9.75 -9.91
CA VAL A 228 8.48 8.58 -9.65
C VAL A 228 7.58 7.35 -9.84
N PRO A 229 7.58 6.70 -11.01
CA PRO A 229 6.59 5.66 -11.30
C PRO A 229 6.81 4.39 -10.50
N GLU A 230 8.06 4.09 -10.11
CA GLU A 230 8.38 2.93 -9.28
C GLU A 230 9.66 3.16 -8.45
N ILE A 231 9.74 2.46 -7.32
CA ILE A 231 10.94 2.38 -6.48
C ILE A 231 11.19 0.90 -6.16
N MET A 232 12.38 0.40 -6.52
CA MET A 232 12.82 -0.95 -6.18
C MET A 232 13.71 -0.93 -4.94
N PHE A 233 13.49 -1.90 -4.07
CA PHE A 233 14.31 -2.11 -2.86
C PHE A 233 14.86 -3.53 -2.90
N ILE A 234 16.16 -3.66 -2.99
CA ILE A 234 16.86 -4.94 -3.02
C ILE A 234 17.88 -4.99 -1.89
N ARG A 235 18.21 -6.19 -1.44
CA ARG A 235 19.26 -6.38 -0.44
C ARG A 235 20.64 -6.29 -1.13
N PRO A 236 21.67 -5.88 -0.41
CA PRO A 236 23.06 -5.97 -0.91
C PRO A 236 23.36 -7.41 -1.38
N GLY A 237 23.89 -7.53 -2.58
CA GLY A 237 24.21 -8.81 -3.20
C GLY A 237 23.08 -9.52 -3.95
N ASP A 238 21.83 -9.09 -3.83
CA ASP A 238 20.76 -9.57 -4.69
C ASP A 238 20.98 -9.03 -6.12
N SER A 239 20.79 -9.87 -7.12
CA SER A 239 20.79 -9.46 -8.54
C SER A 239 19.38 -9.12 -8.99
N LEU A 240 19.22 -8.11 -9.83
CA LEU A 240 17.97 -7.81 -10.56
C LEU A 240 17.74 -8.79 -11.69
#